data_a7c903f16c6f9a680ad90f093241ea65
#
_entry.id   a7c903f16c6f9a680ad90f093241ea65
#
_cell.length_a   1.000
_cell.length_b   1.000
_cell.length_c   1.000
_cell.angle_alpha   90.00
_cell.angle_beta   90.00
_cell.angle_gamma   90.00
#
_symmetry.space_group_name_H-M   'P 1'
#
loop_
_entity.id
_entity.type
_entity.pdbx_description
1 polymer ?
#
loop_
_entity_poly.entity_id
_entity_poly.type
_entity_poly.pdbx_seq_one_letter_code
_entity_poly.pdbx_strand_id
1 'polypeptide(L)'
;MMDSLKYSFLLWKFIFYLGKVKLSVTIEEDIRRYRLQIIVHSVIYYKYNCNIISDEEWSKRAKKLVELQSKYPEIASKVIYADEFQDFDGSTGFQFADHPWGRIKAKQLLQYEYGQKFVPEGGW
;
A
#
# COMPACT_ATOMS: atom_id res chain seq x y z
N MET A 1 32.87 1.77 38.00
CA MET A 1 32.07 3.00 37.91
C MET A 1 32.06 3.68 36.55
N MET A 2 33.19 3.74 35.86
CA MET A 2 33.19 4.27 34.47
C MET A 2 32.41 3.36 33.54
N ASP A 3 32.31 2.08 33.83
CA ASP A 3 31.61 1.10 33.00
C ASP A 3 30.11 1.31 32.94
N SER A 4 29.46 1.83 33.99
CA SER A 4 28.01 2.03 33.98
C SER A 4 27.57 3.13 33.01
N LEU A 5 28.34 4.22 32.86
CA LEU A 5 28.09 5.28 31.90
C LEU A 5 28.26 4.79 30.46
N LYS A 6 29.27 3.96 30.22
CA LYS A 6 29.56 3.36 28.94
C LYS A 6 28.43 2.42 28.49
N TYR A 7 27.95 1.58 29.39
CA TYR A 7 26.82 0.68 29.11
C TYR A 7 25.52 1.45 28.89
N SER A 8 25.28 2.50 29.67
CA SER A 8 24.10 3.36 29.50
C SER A 8 24.08 4.02 28.12
N PHE A 9 25.23 4.49 27.64
CA PHE A 9 25.37 5.11 26.32
C PHE A 9 25.16 4.09 25.19
N LEU A 10 25.71 2.88 25.32
CA LEU A 10 25.51 1.79 24.36
C LEU A 10 24.06 1.34 24.32
N LEU A 11 23.42 1.24 25.47
CA LEU A 11 22.01 0.88 25.57
C LEU A 11 21.13 1.93 24.87
N TRP A 12 21.42 3.20 25.05
CA TRP A 12 20.71 4.31 24.42
C TRP A 12 20.85 4.25 22.88
N LYS A 13 22.05 3.98 22.36
CA LYS A 13 22.29 3.79 20.94
C LYS A 13 21.51 2.59 20.38
N PHE A 14 21.46 1.50 21.14
CA PHE A 14 20.71 0.30 20.76
C PHE A 14 19.20 0.58 20.68
N ILE A 15 18.64 1.27 21.67
CA ILE A 15 17.23 1.65 21.69
C ILE A 15 16.91 2.56 20.50
N PHE A 16 17.77 3.52 20.18
CA PHE A 16 17.61 4.41 19.03
C PHE A 16 17.64 3.65 17.71
N TYR A 17 18.54 2.69 17.57
CA TYR A 17 18.62 1.81 16.41
C TYR A 17 17.35 0.97 16.25
N LEU A 18 16.85 0.37 17.31
CA LEU A 18 15.60 -0.38 17.30
C LEU A 18 14.41 0.48 16.88
N GLY A 19 14.36 1.72 17.36
CA GLY A 19 13.33 2.68 16.97
C GLY A 19 13.35 2.98 15.48
N LYS A 20 14.53 3.14 14.88
CA LYS A 20 14.68 3.34 13.42
C LYS A 20 14.25 2.12 12.62
N VAL A 21 14.64 0.93 13.06
CA VAL A 21 14.24 -0.34 12.41
C VAL A 21 12.72 -0.49 12.44
N LYS A 22 12.09 -0.25 13.59
CA LYS A 22 10.64 -0.32 13.75
C LYS A 22 9.92 0.66 12.83
N LEU A 23 10.39 1.91 12.74
CA LEU A 23 9.82 2.93 11.85
C LEU A 23 9.93 2.50 10.38
N SER A 24 11.07 1.98 9.95
CA SER A 24 11.29 1.49 8.59
C SER A 24 10.33 0.36 8.23
N VAL A 25 10.14 -0.63 9.11
CA VAL A 25 9.20 -1.74 8.93
C VAL A 25 7.75 -1.22 8.82
N THR A 26 7.37 -0.26 9.65
CA THR A 26 6.02 0.33 9.64
C THR A 26 5.75 1.06 8.32
N ILE A 27 6.71 1.83 7.81
CA ILE A 27 6.60 2.55 6.55
C ILE A 27 6.51 1.58 5.38
N GLU A 28 7.33 0.53 5.37
CA GLU A 28 7.29 -0.53 4.36
C GLU A 28 5.92 -1.18 4.30
N GLU A 29 5.34 -1.53 5.43
CA GLU A 29 4.01 -2.13 5.52
C GLU A 29 2.92 -1.16 5.04
N ASP A 30 3.02 0.12 5.39
CA ASP A 30 2.06 1.13 4.94
C ASP A 30 2.11 1.31 3.43
N ILE A 31 3.29 1.42 2.84
CA ILE A 31 3.45 1.53 1.39
C ILE A 31 2.87 0.29 0.70
N ARG A 32 3.19 -0.90 1.18
CA ARG A 32 2.66 -2.15 0.66
C ARG A 32 1.13 -2.15 0.70
N ARG A 33 0.56 -1.85 1.85
CA ARG A 33 -0.90 -1.84 2.04
C ARG A 33 -1.59 -0.86 1.09
N TYR A 34 -1.09 0.35 0.97
CA TYR A 34 -1.68 1.35 0.08
C TYR A 34 -1.56 0.94 -1.39
N ARG A 35 -0.41 0.42 -1.82
CA ARG A 35 -0.26 -0.09 -3.19
C ARG A 35 -1.28 -1.18 -3.51
N LEU A 36 -1.43 -2.15 -2.63
CA LEU A 36 -2.39 -3.25 -2.81
C LEU A 36 -3.83 -2.73 -2.87
N GLN A 37 -4.19 -1.79 -2.01
CA GLN A 37 -5.52 -1.17 -2.01
C GLN A 37 -5.77 -0.39 -3.30
N ILE A 38 -4.83 0.41 -3.75
CA ILE A 38 -4.95 1.17 -4.99
C ILE A 38 -5.14 0.24 -6.18
N ILE A 39 -4.38 -0.83 -6.28
CA ILE A 39 -4.52 -1.82 -7.35
C ILE A 39 -5.93 -2.43 -7.34
N VAL A 40 -6.36 -2.99 -6.21
CA VAL A 40 -7.63 -3.71 -6.11
C VAL A 40 -8.82 -2.79 -6.41
N HIS A 41 -8.87 -1.61 -5.80
CA HIS A 41 -9.99 -0.68 -6.02
C HIS A 41 -9.98 -0.07 -7.41
N SER A 42 -8.82 0.09 -8.04
CA SER A 42 -8.72 0.51 -9.43
C SER A 42 -9.28 -0.56 -10.39
N VAL A 43 -8.97 -1.83 -10.15
CA VAL A 43 -9.56 -2.93 -10.92
C VAL A 43 -11.08 -2.96 -10.76
N ILE A 44 -11.58 -2.86 -9.52
CA ILE A 44 -13.01 -2.85 -9.23
C ILE A 44 -13.71 -1.74 -10.01
N TYR A 45 -13.13 -0.54 -10.03
CA TYR A 45 -13.69 0.63 -10.69
C TYR A 45 -13.61 0.53 -12.22
N TYR A 46 -12.40 0.33 -12.76
CA TYR A 46 -12.16 0.43 -14.20
C TYR A 46 -12.52 -0.83 -14.96
N LYS A 47 -12.26 -2.00 -14.40
CA LYS A 47 -12.55 -3.26 -15.10
C LYS A 47 -13.96 -3.77 -14.84
N TYR A 48 -14.41 -3.72 -13.59
CA TYR A 48 -15.69 -4.32 -13.22
C TYR A 48 -16.81 -3.30 -13.04
N ASN A 49 -16.52 -2.02 -13.22
CA ASN A 49 -17.49 -0.93 -13.14
C ASN A 49 -18.29 -0.96 -11.81
N CYS A 50 -17.60 -1.22 -10.72
CA CYS A 50 -18.16 -1.27 -9.38
C CYS A 50 -17.45 -0.27 -8.47
N ASN A 51 -18.09 0.09 -7.36
CA ASN A 51 -17.52 0.95 -6.32
C ASN A 51 -17.73 0.29 -4.96
N ILE A 52 -16.63 0.00 -4.24
CA ILE A 52 -16.69 -0.43 -2.84
C ILE A 52 -16.30 0.73 -1.93
N ILE A 53 -15.36 1.57 -2.37
CA ILE A 53 -15.00 2.80 -1.66
C ILE A 53 -15.39 4.02 -2.51
N SER A 54 -15.57 5.18 -1.86
CA SER A 54 -15.86 6.43 -2.56
C SER A 54 -14.63 6.94 -3.31
N ASP A 55 -14.85 7.84 -4.27
CA ASP A 55 -13.77 8.52 -4.99
C ASP A 55 -12.89 9.33 -4.03
N GLU A 56 -13.49 9.95 -3.02
CA GLU A 56 -12.78 10.71 -1.99
C GLU A 56 -11.86 9.80 -1.17
N GLU A 57 -12.34 8.62 -0.79
CA GLU A 57 -11.53 7.66 -0.04
C GLU A 57 -10.37 7.12 -0.88
N TRP A 58 -10.62 6.79 -2.16
CA TRP A 58 -9.56 6.38 -3.08
C TRP A 58 -8.51 7.48 -3.22
N SER A 59 -8.94 8.73 -3.45
CA SER A 59 -8.03 9.88 -3.59
C SER A 59 -7.20 10.13 -2.34
N LYS A 60 -7.79 9.97 -1.17
CA LYS A 60 -7.11 10.10 0.11
C LYS A 60 -5.99 9.07 0.25
N ARG A 61 -6.27 7.82 -0.09
CA ARG A 61 -5.28 6.73 -0.05
C ARG A 61 -4.18 6.95 -1.08
N ALA A 62 -4.54 7.37 -2.29
CA ALA A 62 -3.60 7.67 -3.35
C ALA A 62 -2.62 8.79 -2.97
N LYS A 63 -3.13 9.88 -2.39
CA LYS A 63 -2.31 10.99 -1.89
C LYS A 63 -1.36 10.55 -0.79
N LYS A 64 -1.86 9.73 0.14
CA LYS A 64 -1.02 9.21 1.23
C LYS A 64 0.11 8.34 0.69
N LEU A 65 -0.18 7.50 -0.29
CA LEU A 65 0.84 6.66 -0.93
C LEU A 65 1.91 7.52 -1.64
N VAL A 66 1.50 8.50 -2.42
CA VAL A 66 2.42 9.42 -3.10
C VAL A 66 3.32 10.13 -2.08
N GLU A 67 2.74 10.62 -0.99
CA GLU A 67 3.47 11.26 0.09
C GLU A 67 4.52 10.33 0.70
N LEU A 68 4.14 9.09 1.03
CA LEU A 68 5.06 8.10 1.60
C LEU A 68 6.18 7.73 0.63
N GLN A 69 5.87 7.52 -0.65
CA GLN A 69 6.86 7.18 -1.66
C GLN A 69 7.85 8.33 -1.90
N SER A 70 7.37 9.56 -1.86
CA SER A 70 8.21 10.75 -2.01
C SER A 70 9.12 10.97 -0.81
N LYS A 71 8.61 10.73 0.38
CA LYS A 71 9.37 10.92 1.63
C LYS A 71 10.38 9.80 1.88
N TYR A 72 10.04 8.57 1.46
CA TYR A 72 10.86 7.37 1.72
C TYR A 72 11.14 6.59 0.43
N PRO A 73 11.84 7.20 -0.54
CA PRO A 73 12.05 6.59 -1.86
C PRO A 73 12.87 5.29 -1.79
N GLU A 74 13.83 5.18 -0.88
CA GLU A 74 14.64 3.98 -0.73
C GLU A 74 13.81 2.80 -0.22
N ILE A 75 12.94 3.03 0.76
CA ILE A 75 12.02 2.01 1.27
C ILE A 75 11.03 1.64 0.17
N ALA A 76 10.45 2.63 -0.50
CA ALA A 76 9.48 2.42 -1.58
C ALA A 76 10.05 1.56 -2.71
N SER A 77 11.34 1.71 -3.04
CA SER A 77 12.00 0.92 -4.09
C SER A 77 12.12 -0.57 -3.78
N LYS A 78 11.98 -0.96 -2.52
CA LYS A 78 12.11 -2.34 -2.06
C LYS A 78 10.78 -3.03 -1.80
N VAL A 79 9.68 -2.28 -1.82
CA VAL A 79 8.33 -2.83 -1.57
C VAL A 79 7.77 -3.37 -2.88
N ILE A 80 6.96 -4.43 -2.79
CA ILE A 80 6.30 -5.07 -3.93
C ILE A 80 5.64 -4.05 -4.86
N TYR A 81 5.72 -4.28 -6.16
CA TYR A 81 5.17 -3.43 -7.22
C TYR A 81 5.85 -2.06 -7.34
N ALA A 82 7.12 -1.96 -6.93
CA ALA A 82 7.89 -0.71 -7.00
C ALA A 82 7.91 -0.12 -8.41
N ASP A 83 8.15 -0.96 -9.43
CA ASP A 83 8.22 -0.50 -10.82
C ASP A 83 6.87 0.02 -11.31
N GLU A 84 5.78 -0.63 -10.94
CA GLU A 84 4.43 -0.27 -11.34
C GLU A 84 3.95 1.04 -10.71
N PHE A 85 4.52 1.43 -9.58
CA PHE A 85 4.20 2.67 -8.87
C PHE A 85 5.26 3.76 -9.02
N GLN A 86 6.29 3.54 -9.84
CA GLN A 86 7.39 4.50 -9.99
C GLN A 86 6.90 5.88 -10.44
N ASP A 87 6.00 5.93 -11.40
CA ASP A 87 5.45 7.16 -11.96
C ASP A 87 4.04 7.48 -11.45
N PHE A 88 3.60 6.80 -10.39
CA PHE A 88 2.27 7.01 -9.83
C PHE A 88 2.18 8.36 -9.13
N ASP A 89 1.29 9.22 -9.60
CA ASP A 89 1.07 10.58 -9.07
C ASP A 89 -0.22 10.75 -8.28
N GLY A 90 -1.02 9.67 -8.15
CA GLY A 90 -2.28 9.70 -7.40
C GLY A 90 -3.47 10.24 -8.18
N SER A 91 -3.32 10.61 -9.45
CA SER A 91 -4.41 11.19 -10.25
C SER A 91 -5.38 10.14 -10.81
N THR A 92 -4.89 8.96 -11.16
CA THR A 92 -5.69 7.89 -11.72
C THR A 92 -5.09 6.52 -11.40
N GLY A 93 -5.93 5.49 -11.37
CA GLY A 93 -5.53 4.10 -11.25
C GLY A 93 -5.81 3.28 -12.52
N PHE A 94 -6.12 3.95 -13.64
CA PHE A 94 -6.49 3.28 -14.89
C PHE A 94 -5.44 2.27 -15.36
N GLN A 95 -4.16 2.54 -15.13
CA GLN A 95 -3.05 1.65 -15.46
C GLN A 95 -3.10 0.29 -14.77
N PHE A 96 -3.88 0.18 -13.68
CA PHE A 96 -4.03 -1.07 -12.93
C PHE A 96 -5.27 -1.89 -13.32
N ALA A 97 -6.06 -1.44 -14.28
CA ALA A 97 -7.36 -2.05 -14.64
C ALA A 97 -7.25 -3.55 -14.93
N ASP A 98 -6.18 -4.00 -15.58
CA ASP A 98 -5.96 -5.40 -15.94
C ASP A 98 -4.88 -6.09 -15.10
N HIS A 99 -4.54 -5.56 -13.94
CA HIS A 99 -3.50 -6.11 -13.07
C HIS A 99 -3.85 -7.54 -12.65
N PRO A 100 -3.01 -8.56 -12.95
CA PRO A 100 -3.37 -9.97 -12.73
C PRO A 100 -3.73 -10.29 -11.28
N TRP A 101 -2.89 -9.88 -10.34
CA TRP A 101 -3.16 -10.07 -8.90
C TRP A 101 -4.40 -9.26 -8.48
N GLY A 102 -4.51 -8.02 -8.97
CA GLY A 102 -5.63 -7.13 -8.67
C GLY A 102 -6.96 -7.72 -9.09
N ARG A 103 -7.02 -8.40 -10.24
CA ARG A 103 -8.23 -9.06 -10.73
C ARG A 103 -8.69 -10.18 -9.81
N ILE A 104 -7.75 -11.00 -9.34
CA ILE A 104 -8.05 -12.10 -8.41
C ILE A 104 -8.61 -11.53 -7.09
N LYS A 105 -7.98 -10.52 -6.54
CA LYS A 105 -8.39 -9.92 -5.27
C LYS A 105 -9.69 -9.11 -5.41
N ALA A 106 -9.87 -8.42 -6.52
CA ALA A 106 -11.10 -7.70 -6.81
C ALA A 106 -12.30 -8.65 -6.84
N LYS A 107 -12.17 -9.81 -7.50
CA LYS A 107 -13.22 -10.83 -7.51
C LYS A 107 -13.56 -11.30 -6.10
N GLN A 108 -12.54 -11.63 -5.32
CA GLN A 108 -12.73 -12.06 -3.93
C GLN A 108 -13.46 -11.00 -3.10
N LEU A 109 -13.07 -9.74 -3.23
CA LEU A 109 -13.66 -8.65 -2.47
C LEU A 109 -15.11 -8.36 -2.91
N LEU A 110 -15.38 -8.38 -4.21
CA LEU A 110 -16.73 -8.19 -4.75
C LEU A 110 -17.68 -9.30 -4.30
N GLN A 111 -17.22 -10.55 -4.30
CA GLN A 111 -17.99 -11.68 -3.81
C GLN A 111 -18.23 -11.62 -2.30
N TYR A 112 -17.25 -11.12 -1.55
CA TYR A 112 -17.41 -10.87 -0.12
C TYR A 112 -18.48 -9.81 0.16
N GLU A 113 -18.45 -8.70 -0.59
CA GLU A 113 -19.39 -7.58 -0.39
C GLU A 113 -20.81 -7.87 -0.88
N TYR A 114 -20.94 -8.53 -2.04
CA TYR A 114 -22.23 -8.70 -2.73
C TYR A 114 -22.71 -10.15 -2.78
N GLY A 115 -21.95 -11.11 -2.25
CA GLY A 115 -22.30 -12.54 -2.19
C GLY A 115 -21.59 -13.38 -3.25
N GLN A 116 -21.49 -14.69 -3.00
CA GLN A 116 -20.75 -15.63 -3.84
C GLN A 116 -21.29 -15.77 -5.26
N LYS A 117 -22.58 -15.47 -5.45
CA LYS A 117 -23.23 -15.54 -6.77
C LYS A 117 -23.10 -14.26 -7.59
N PHE A 118 -22.52 -13.23 -7.00
CA PHE A 118 -22.34 -11.96 -7.68
C PHE A 118 -21.45 -12.11 -8.90
N VAL A 119 -21.90 -11.55 -10.03
CA VAL A 119 -21.12 -11.43 -11.27
C VAL A 119 -21.27 -9.98 -11.74
N PRO A 120 -20.20 -9.29 -12.02
CA PRO A 120 -20.31 -7.92 -12.52
C PRO A 120 -20.92 -7.89 -13.91
N GLU A 121 -21.47 -6.73 -14.28
CA GLU A 121 -21.95 -6.51 -15.64
C GLU A 121 -20.81 -6.74 -16.63
N GLY A 122 -21.03 -7.59 -17.64
CA GLY A 122 -19.99 -7.99 -18.58
C GLY A 122 -19.14 -9.21 -18.15
N GLY A 123 -19.39 -9.77 -16.95
CA GLY A 123 -18.69 -10.96 -16.46
C GLY A 123 -17.35 -10.66 -15.81
N TRP A 124 -16.66 -11.72 -15.43
CA TRP A 124 -15.30 -11.63 -14.84
C TRP A 124 -14.20 -11.56 -15.95
#